data_7d0bcda4cead53cb4e59b5a6b6ca499e
#
_entry.id   7d0bcda4cead53cb4e59b5a6b6ca499e
#
_cell.length_a   1.000
_cell.length_b   1.000
_cell.length_c   1.000
_cell.angle_alpha   90.00
_cell.angle_beta   90.00
_cell.angle_gamma   90.00
#
_symmetry.space_group_name_H-M   'P 1'
#
loop_
_entity.id
_entity.type
_entity.pdbx_description
1 polymer ?
#
loop_
_entity_poly.entity_id
_entity_poly.type
_entity_poly.pdbx_seq_one_letter_code
_entity_poly.pdbx_strand_id
1 'polypeptide(L)'
;MTGMPLINRIFPDAKVILVERHPCDAVLSCFMANFQLNAAMRSFTDLEEAAKTYDAVFDSWTRAVTLLPIDFHRVRYERMVEDLEAEMRALLAFLGLPWDPKVMDNQASAAQRSHIRTASYSQVTEPIYRRSAGRWQRYRAQLAPVLPILAPWAERMGYEI
;
A
#
# COMPACT_ATOMS: atom_id res chain seq x y z
N MET A 1 -8.21 2.11 -5.62
CA MET A 1 -7.93 1.27 -6.80
C MET A 1 -9.20 1.03 -7.62
N THR A 2 -10.33 0.73 -7.03
CA THR A 2 -11.62 0.51 -7.75
C THR A 2 -12.16 1.74 -8.49
N GLY A 3 -11.76 2.96 -8.13
CA GLY A 3 -12.14 4.20 -8.82
C GLY A 3 -11.27 4.60 -10.03
N MET A 4 -10.28 3.78 -10.41
CA MET A 4 -9.33 4.14 -11.47
C MET A 4 -9.96 4.45 -12.83
N PRO A 5 -11.00 3.75 -13.31
CA PRO A 5 -11.65 4.11 -14.56
C PRO A 5 -12.25 5.53 -14.55
N LEU A 6 -12.84 5.93 -13.42
CA LEU A 6 -13.38 7.28 -13.27
C LEU A 6 -12.27 8.33 -13.19
N ILE A 7 -11.20 8.05 -12.43
CA ILE A 7 -10.05 8.95 -12.32
C ILE A 7 -9.40 9.15 -13.68
N ASN A 8 -9.13 8.09 -14.42
CA ASN A 8 -8.54 8.18 -15.76
C ASN A 8 -9.44 8.95 -16.74
N ARG A 9 -10.76 8.82 -16.63
CA ARG A 9 -11.71 9.57 -17.48
C ARG A 9 -11.70 11.07 -17.19
N ILE A 10 -11.58 11.46 -15.92
CA ILE A 10 -11.60 12.87 -15.50
C ILE A 10 -10.22 13.51 -15.66
N PHE A 11 -9.17 12.75 -15.38
CA PHE A 11 -7.77 13.18 -15.40
C PHE A 11 -6.92 12.21 -16.22
N PRO A 12 -7.01 12.26 -17.57
CA PRO A 12 -6.34 11.28 -18.44
C PRO A 12 -4.81 11.29 -18.31
N ASP A 13 -4.23 12.44 -17.98
CA ASP A 13 -2.78 12.61 -17.84
C ASP A 13 -2.29 12.48 -16.38
N ALA A 14 -3.15 12.01 -15.47
CA ALA A 14 -2.76 11.87 -14.07
C ALA A 14 -1.70 10.78 -13.90
N LYS A 15 -0.63 11.13 -13.20
CA LYS A 15 0.38 10.17 -12.73
C LYS A 15 -0.10 9.51 -11.44
N VAL A 16 -0.14 8.18 -11.44
CA VAL A 16 -0.65 7.39 -10.33
C VAL A 16 0.51 6.75 -9.58
N ILE A 17 0.49 6.83 -8.25
CA ILE A 17 1.46 6.15 -7.39
C ILE A 17 0.75 4.96 -6.76
N LEU A 18 1.21 3.75 -7.09
CA LEU A 18 0.76 2.52 -6.46
C LEU A 18 1.73 2.15 -5.34
N VAL A 19 1.27 2.22 -4.09
CA VAL A 19 2.05 1.72 -2.96
C VAL A 19 1.74 0.24 -2.77
N GLU A 20 2.73 -0.60 -3.01
CA GLU A 20 2.67 -2.05 -2.85
C GLU A 20 3.33 -2.48 -1.54
N ARG A 21 2.79 -3.52 -0.96
CA ARG A 21 3.33 -4.21 0.20
C ARG A 21 3.04 -5.69 0.06
N HIS A 22 3.84 -6.55 0.69
CA HIS A 22 3.57 -7.98 0.73
C HIS A 22 2.09 -8.26 1.06
N PRO A 23 1.33 -9.01 0.23
CA PRO A 23 -0.13 -9.19 0.39
C PRO A 23 -0.54 -9.65 1.78
N CYS A 24 0.20 -10.63 2.34
CA CYS A 24 -0.07 -11.13 3.69
C CYS A 24 0.16 -10.06 4.77
N ASP A 25 1.20 -9.22 4.63
CA ASP A 25 1.43 -8.11 5.56
C ASP A 25 0.37 -7.01 5.42
N ALA A 26 -0.09 -6.73 4.21
CA ALA A 26 -1.13 -5.74 3.95
C ALA A 26 -2.46 -6.17 4.58
N VAL A 27 -2.91 -7.40 4.32
CA VAL A 27 -4.15 -7.97 4.87
C VAL A 27 -4.07 -8.07 6.39
N LEU A 28 -2.98 -8.62 6.93
CA LEU A 28 -2.77 -8.71 8.38
C LEU A 28 -2.79 -7.33 9.04
N SER A 29 -2.16 -6.34 8.42
CA SER A 29 -2.13 -4.97 8.94
C SER A 29 -3.52 -4.33 8.98
N CYS A 30 -4.33 -4.54 7.94
CA CYS A 30 -5.71 -4.07 7.91
C CYS A 30 -6.58 -4.79 8.96
N PHE A 31 -6.45 -6.11 9.10
CA PHE A 31 -7.17 -6.89 10.10
C PHE A 31 -6.84 -6.47 11.55
N MET A 32 -5.58 -6.13 11.82
CA MET A 32 -5.13 -5.70 13.15
C MET A 32 -5.35 -4.21 13.42
N ALA A 33 -5.71 -3.42 12.42
CA ALA A 33 -5.90 -1.99 12.60
C ALA A 33 -7.23 -1.69 13.29
N ASN A 34 -7.19 -0.76 14.25
CA ASN A 34 -8.41 -0.27 14.92
C ASN A 34 -9.07 0.82 14.06
N PHE A 35 -9.76 0.40 13.00
CA PHE A 35 -10.49 1.31 12.13
C PHE A 35 -11.81 1.77 12.75
N GLN A 36 -12.20 3.03 12.49
CA GLN A 36 -13.58 3.43 12.64
C GLN A 36 -14.42 2.71 11.58
N LEU A 37 -15.38 1.90 12.02
CA LEU A 37 -16.17 1.07 11.13
C LEU A 37 -17.04 1.92 10.19
N ASN A 38 -16.89 1.66 8.91
CA ASN A 38 -17.77 2.10 7.83
C ASN A 38 -17.98 0.95 6.86
N ALA A 39 -18.73 1.15 5.79
CA ALA A 39 -19.03 0.09 4.82
C ALA A 39 -17.77 -0.58 4.24
N ALA A 40 -16.71 0.19 3.99
CA ALA A 40 -15.44 -0.35 3.46
C ALA A 40 -14.58 -1.04 4.54
N MET A 41 -14.53 -0.47 5.75
CA MET A 41 -13.70 -1.01 6.84
C MET A 41 -14.30 -2.26 7.49
N ARG A 42 -15.58 -2.53 7.28
CA ARG A 42 -16.24 -3.74 7.78
C ARG A 42 -15.57 -5.03 7.30
N SER A 43 -15.09 -5.05 6.07
CA SER A 43 -14.40 -6.23 5.50
C SER A 43 -13.10 -6.57 6.23
N PHE A 44 -12.53 -5.65 7.01
CA PHE A 44 -11.29 -5.89 7.75
C PHE A 44 -11.50 -6.42 9.18
N THR A 45 -12.75 -6.68 9.59
CA THR A 45 -13.05 -7.30 10.89
C THR A 45 -12.97 -8.83 10.87
N ASP A 46 -12.86 -9.41 9.68
CA ASP A 46 -12.68 -10.83 9.44
C ASP A 46 -11.51 -11.05 8.48
N LEU A 47 -10.67 -12.06 8.73
CA LEU A 47 -9.44 -12.28 7.98
C LEU A 47 -9.72 -12.77 6.55
N GLU A 48 -10.73 -13.62 6.38
CA GLU A 48 -11.11 -14.16 5.08
C GLU A 48 -11.76 -13.08 4.21
N GLU A 49 -12.63 -12.27 4.79
CA GLU A 49 -13.23 -11.12 4.10
C GLU A 49 -12.18 -10.05 3.74
N ALA A 50 -11.18 -9.84 4.58
CA ALA A 50 -10.07 -8.96 4.28
C ALA A 50 -9.24 -9.46 3.09
N ALA A 51 -8.97 -10.78 3.02
CA ALA A 51 -8.26 -11.39 1.89
C ALA A 51 -9.06 -11.33 0.59
N LYS A 52 -10.37 -11.62 0.63
CA LYS A 52 -11.27 -11.48 -0.53
C LYS A 52 -11.37 -10.02 -1.01
N THR A 53 -11.40 -9.09 -0.08
CA THR A 53 -11.40 -7.66 -0.40
C THR A 53 -10.09 -7.25 -1.08
N TYR A 54 -8.96 -7.74 -0.58
CA TYR A 54 -7.65 -7.53 -1.20
C TYR A 54 -7.65 -8.06 -2.65
N ASP A 55 -8.08 -9.30 -2.85
CA ASP A 55 -8.17 -9.94 -4.16
C ASP A 55 -9.03 -9.12 -5.14
N ALA A 56 -10.25 -8.78 -4.75
CA ALA A 56 -11.16 -8.00 -5.59
C ALA A 56 -10.62 -6.61 -5.96
N VAL A 57 -9.93 -5.94 -5.01
CA VAL A 57 -9.35 -4.62 -5.24
C VAL A 57 -8.16 -4.69 -6.19
N PHE A 58 -7.29 -5.70 -6.07
CA PHE A 58 -6.14 -5.87 -6.95
C PHE A 58 -6.53 -6.44 -8.32
N ASP A 59 -7.56 -7.29 -8.40
CA ASP A 59 -8.14 -7.69 -9.70
C ASP A 59 -8.69 -6.48 -10.45
N SER A 60 -9.47 -5.62 -9.77
CA SER A 60 -9.97 -4.37 -10.34
C SER A 60 -8.83 -3.44 -10.82
N TRP A 61 -7.75 -3.33 -10.04
CA TRP A 61 -6.56 -2.57 -10.42
C TRP A 61 -5.89 -3.16 -11.67
N THR A 62 -5.65 -4.48 -11.67
CA THR A 62 -4.99 -5.16 -12.79
C THR A 62 -5.78 -4.98 -14.09
N ARG A 63 -7.11 -5.13 -14.04
CA ARG A 63 -7.98 -4.85 -15.18
C ARG A 63 -7.88 -3.41 -15.64
N ALA A 64 -7.90 -2.45 -14.70
CA ALA A 64 -7.83 -1.04 -15.06
C ALA A 64 -6.52 -0.70 -15.78
N VAL A 65 -5.35 -1.15 -15.29
CA VAL A 65 -4.06 -0.85 -15.92
C VAL A 65 -3.81 -1.65 -17.21
N THR A 66 -4.55 -2.74 -17.43
CA THR A 66 -4.50 -3.50 -18.69
C THR A 66 -5.35 -2.85 -19.78
N LEU A 67 -6.48 -2.26 -19.40
CA LEU A 67 -7.47 -1.74 -20.35
C LEU A 67 -7.35 -0.24 -20.60
N LEU A 68 -6.73 0.51 -19.70
CA LEU A 68 -6.66 1.96 -19.75
C LEU A 68 -5.20 2.43 -19.78
N PRO A 69 -4.90 3.55 -20.45
CA PRO A 69 -3.56 4.13 -20.54
C PRO A 69 -3.20 4.85 -19.24
N ILE A 70 -3.07 4.10 -18.14
CA ILE A 70 -2.74 4.66 -16.82
C ILE A 70 -1.22 4.73 -16.69
N ASP A 71 -0.69 5.95 -16.56
CA ASP A 71 0.71 6.18 -16.21
C ASP A 71 0.90 6.00 -14.70
N PHE A 72 1.62 4.96 -14.28
CA PHE A 72 1.78 4.68 -12.87
C PHE A 72 3.18 4.23 -12.49
N HIS A 73 3.58 4.59 -11.26
CA HIS A 73 4.82 4.17 -10.62
C HIS A 73 4.53 3.31 -9.39
N ARG A 74 5.30 2.24 -9.22
CA ARG A 74 5.21 1.33 -8.06
C ARG A 74 6.22 1.74 -7.01
N VAL A 75 5.73 2.00 -5.80
CA VAL A 75 6.56 2.17 -4.60
C VAL A 75 6.38 0.93 -3.74
N ARG A 76 7.46 0.18 -3.53
CA ARG A 76 7.43 -1.00 -2.65
C ARG A 76 7.76 -0.60 -1.22
N TYR A 77 6.86 -0.91 -0.30
CA TYR A 77 7.04 -0.63 1.13
C TYR A 77 8.36 -1.22 1.67
N GLU A 78 8.66 -2.46 1.32
CA GLU A 78 9.86 -3.16 1.78
C GLU A 78 11.14 -2.47 1.30
N ARG A 79 11.18 -2.02 0.03
CA ARG A 79 12.30 -1.25 -0.50
C ARG A 79 12.37 0.14 0.12
N MET A 80 11.23 0.80 0.30
CA MET A 80 11.17 2.11 0.91
C MET A 80 11.73 2.13 2.33
N VAL A 81 11.47 1.07 3.13
CA VAL A 81 12.02 0.96 4.50
C VAL A 81 13.48 0.46 4.51
N GLU A 82 13.97 -0.08 3.41
CA GLU A 82 15.36 -0.52 3.23
C GLU A 82 16.25 0.62 2.72
N ASP A 83 15.83 1.30 1.66
CA ASP A 83 16.50 2.43 1.04
C ASP A 83 15.47 3.50 0.58
N LEU A 84 15.10 4.36 1.53
CA LEU A 84 14.14 5.45 1.27
C LEU A 84 14.62 6.39 0.17
N GLU A 85 15.93 6.71 0.14
CA GLU A 85 16.46 7.68 -0.80
C GLU A 85 16.33 7.18 -2.24
N ALA A 86 16.71 5.91 -2.50
CA ALA A 86 16.60 5.34 -3.84
C ALA A 86 15.14 5.30 -4.33
N GLU A 87 14.19 4.86 -3.48
CA GLU A 87 12.76 4.83 -3.84
C GLU A 87 12.20 6.24 -4.07
N MET A 88 12.58 7.24 -3.25
CA MET A 88 12.10 8.61 -3.44
C MET A 88 12.71 9.29 -4.67
N ARG A 89 13.98 9.01 -5.01
CA ARG A 89 14.59 9.51 -6.25
C ARG A 89 13.87 8.96 -7.48
N ALA A 90 13.57 7.66 -7.50
CA ALA A 90 12.82 7.04 -8.59
C ALA A 90 11.40 7.61 -8.71
N LEU A 91 10.72 7.82 -7.59
CA LEU A 91 9.39 8.41 -7.55
C LEU A 91 9.39 9.86 -8.06
N LEU A 92 10.31 10.70 -7.59
CA LEU A 92 10.40 12.10 -8.04
C LEU A 92 10.75 12.20 -9.52
N ALA A 93 11.64 11.32 -10.02
CA ALA A 93 11.95 11.25 -11.46
C ALA A 93 10.70 10.90 -12.28
N PHE A 94 9.90 9.92 -11.84
CA PHE A 94 8.62 9.60 -12.47
C PHE A 94 7.67 10.80 -12.48
N LEU A 95 7.59 11.55 -11.38
CA LEU A 95 6.74 12.74 -11.28
C LEU A 95 7.26 13.93 -12.11
N GLY A 96 8.51 13.90 -12.56
CA GLY A 96 9.17 15.01 -13.22
C GLY A 96 9.57 16.13 -12.25
N LEU A 97 9.78 15.81 -10.98
CA LEU A 97 10.16 16.74 -9.93
C LEU A 97 11.66 16.65 -9.61
N PRO A 98 12.31 17.78 -9.32
CA PRO A 98 13.69 17.77 -8.88
C PRO A 98 13.82 17.14 -7.48
N TRP A 99 15.01 16.61 -7.20
CA TRP A 99 15.32 16.11 -5.86
C TRP A 99 15.33 17.25 -4.83
N ASP A 100 14.61 17.06 -3.73
CA ASP A 100 14.68 17.94 -2.55
C ASP A 100 14.98 17.06 -1.31
N PRO A 101 16.09 17.28 -0.58
CA PRO A 101 16.41 16.52 0.63
C PRO A 101 15.32 16.52 1.71
N LYS A 102 14.42 17.50 1.69
CA LYS A 102 13.28 17.58 2.62
C LYS A 102 12.33 16.38 2.52
N VAL A 103 12.30 15.65 1.39
CA VAL A 103 11.47 14.44 1.24
C VAL A 103 11.93 13.32 2.17
N MET A 104 13.17 13.40 2.68
CA MET A 104 13.72 12.43 3.64
C MET A 104 13.26 12.71 5.08
N ASP A 105 12.74 13.89 5.37
CA ASP A 105 12.28 14.29 6.70
C ASP A 105 10.77 14.11 6.84
N ASN A 106 10.36 12.85 7.04
CA ASN A 106 8.95 12.52 7.24
C ASN A 106 8.40 13.06 8.57
N GLN A 107 9.25 13.20 9.59
CA GLN A 107 8.84 13.66 10.92
C GLN A 107 8.51 15.16 10.90
N ALA A 108 9.35 16.01 10.30
CA ALA A 108 9.06 17.43 10.13
C ALA A 108 7.78 17.64 9.29
N SER A 109 7.62 16.86 8.22
CA SER A 109 6.42 16.89 7.37
C SER A 109 5.17 16.46 8.13
N ALA A 110 5.24 15.45 8.99
CA ALA A 110 4.12 14.99 9.82
C ALA A 110 3.76 16.00 10.92
N ALA A 111 4.76 16.61 11.56
CA ALA A 111 4.57 17.61 12.61
C ALA A 111 3.87 18.89 12.11
N GLN A 112 4.08 19.27 10.85
CA GLN A 112 3.43 20.42 10.23
C GLN A 112 1.94 20.16 9.88
N ARG A 113 1.52 18.90 9.80
CA ARG A 113 0.13 18.52 9.51
C ARG A 113 -0.66 18.41 10.80
N SER A 114 -1.37 19.46 11.18
CA SER A 114 -2.09 19.58 12.45
C SER A 114 -3.27 18.58 12.63
N HIS A 115 -3.68 17.83 11.61
CA HIS A 115 -4.86 16.95 11.67
C HIS A 115 -4.70 15.67 10.85
N ILE A 116 -3.84 14.75 11.29
CA ILE A 116 -3.82 13.39 10.72
C ILE A 116 -4.81 12.53 11.54
N ARG A 117 -5.99 12.27 10.98
CA ARG A 117 -7.03 11.41 11.58
C ARG A 117 -6.99 9.99 11.01
N THR A 118 -5.85 9.32 11.07
CA THR A 118 -5.76 7.92 10.63
C THR A 118 -5.50 7.00 11.80
N ALA A 119 -5.95 5.74 11.69
CA ALA A 119 -5.68 4.69 12.69
C ALA A 119 -4.17 4.47 12.92
N SER A 120 -3.32 4.98 12.04
CA SER A 120 -1.86 4.87 12.09
C SER A 120 -1.15 6.17 12.47
N TYR A 121 -1.85 7.13 13.10
CA TYR A 121 -1.27 8.44 13.43
C TYR A 121 0.07 8.35 14.18
N SER A 122 0.13 7.51 15.21
CA SER A 122 1.37 7.31 15.98
C SER A 122 2.52 6.74 15.14
N GLN A 123 2.20 5.99 14.08
CA GLN A 123 3.20 5.38 13.20
C GLN A 123 3.78 6.37 12.17
N VAL A 124 2.99 7.39 11.78
CA VAL A 124 3.44 8.40 10.81
C VAL A 124 4.44 9.38 11.42
N THR A 125 4.37 9.58 12.74
CA THR A 125 5.28 10.45 13.49
C THR A 125 6.56 9.76 13.96
N GLU A 126 6.63 8.41 13.85
CA GLU A 126 7.84 7.64 14.14
C GLU A 126 8.83 7.69 12.95
N PRO A 127 10.14 7.52 13.21
CA PRO A 127 11.10 7.24 12.15
C PRO A 127 10.66 6.03 11.33
N ILE A 128 10.99 5.99 10.04
CA ILE A 128 10.70 4.83 9.19
C ILE A 128 11.35 3.59 9.81
N TYR A 129 10.56 2.54 10.00
CA TYR A 129 10.99 1.33 10.69
C TYR A 129 10.71 0.07 9.86
N ARG A 130 11.58 -0.95 10.01
CA ARG A 130 11.50 -2.23 9.28
C ARG A 130 10.60 -3.28 9.96
N ARG A 131 10.16 -3.07 11.19
CA ARG A 131 9.44 -4.09 12.02
C ARG A 131 8.12 -4.60 11.41
N SER A 132 7.60 -3.89 10.44
CA SER A 132 6.34 -4.25 9.78
C SER A 132 6.55 -5.01 8.45
N ALA A 133 7.77 -5.08 7.92
CA ALA A 133 8.10 -5.91 6.77
C ALA A 133 8.30 -7.36 7.22
N GLY A 134 7.65 -8.31 6.53
CA GLY A 134 7.70 -9.74 6.86
C GLY A 134 7.02 -10.12 8.18
N ARG A 135 6.22 -9.23 8.76
CA ARG A 135 5.50 -9.49 10.02
C ARG A 135 4.58 -10.69 9.91
N TRP A 136 3.98 -10.92 8.75
CA TRP A 136 3.07 -12.01 8.45
C TRP A 136 3.67 -13.40 8.75
N GLN A 137 4.99 -13.56 8.65
CA GLN A 137 5.67 -14.84 8.91
C GLN A 137 5.43 -15.35 10.34
N ARG A 138 5.30 -14.43 11.32
CA ARG A 138 4.97 -14.78 12.72
C ARG A 138 3.53 -15.26 12.88
N TYR A 139 2.68 -14.97 11.91
CA TYR A 139 1.25 -15.30 11.91
C TYR A 139 0.90 -16.26 10.76
N ARG A 140 1.93 -16.97 10.23
CA ARG A 140 1.76 -17.86 9.08
C ARG A 140 0.69 -18.94 9.33
N ALA A 141 0.63 -19.49 10.54
CA ALA A 141 -0.37 -20.49 10.91
C ALA A 141 -1.80 -19.92 10.88
N GLN A 142 -1.98 -18.70 11.38
CA GLN A 142 -3.28 -18.01 11.38
C GLN A 142 -3.70 -17.56 9.98
N LEU A 143 -2.73 -17.25 9.12
CA LEU A 143 -2.96 -16.87 7.73
C LEU A 143 -3.16 -18.07 6.79
N ALA A 144 -2.86 -19.29 7.23
CA ALA A 144 -2.95 -20.49 6.39
C ALA A 144 -4.28 -20.62 5.62
N PRO A 145 -5.46 -20.32 6.21
CA PRO A 145 -6.73 -20.41 5.48
C PRO A 145 -6.86 -19.43 4.32
N VAL A 146 -6.16 -18.29 4.35
CA VAL A 146 -6.25 -17.22 3.34
C VAL A 146 -5.04 -17.19 2.38
N LEU A 147 -4.02 -18.00 2.61
CA LEU A 147 -2.87 -18.11 1.71
C LEU A 147 -3.28 -18.50 0.28
N PRO A 148 -4.24 -19.39 0.01
CA PRO A 148 -4.66 -19.67 -1.36
C PRO A 148 -5.17 -18.46 -2.13
N ILE A 149 -5.69 -17.44 -1.44
CA ILE A 149 -6.14 -16.18 -2.04
C ILE A 149 -4.96 -15.23 -2.25
N LEU A 150 -4.04 -15.15 -1.28
CA LEU A 150 -2.98 -14.13 -1.25
C LEU A 150 -1.70 -14.56 -1.96
N ALA A 151 -1.37 -15.86 -2.02
CA ALA A 151 -0.15 -16.36 -2.63
C ALA A 151 -0.04 -16.01 -4.12
N PRO A 152 -1.09 -16.13 -4.95
CA PRO A 152 -1.01 -15.73 -6.36
C PRO A 152 -0.68 -14.25 -6.54
N TRP A 153 -1.10 -13.39 -5.63
CA TRP A 153 -0.76 -11.96 -5.65
C TRP A 153 0.69 -11.72 -5.22
N ALA A 154 1.17 -12.44 -4.21
CA ALA A 154 2.57 -12.36 -3.79
C ALA A 154 3.51 -12.74 -4.94
N GLU A 155 3.25 -13.87 -5.59
CA GLU A 155 4.03 -14.34 -6.76
C GLU A 155 4.01 -13.32 -7.91
N ARG A 156 2.83 -12.79 -8.28
CA ARG A 156 2.69 -11.76 -9.33
C ARG A 156 3.46 -10.48 -9.02
N MET A 157 3.57 -10.13 -7.74
CA MET A 157 4.30 -8.95 -7.27
C MET A 157 5.79 -9.24 -7.01
N GLY A 158 6.23 -10.51 -7.17
CA GLY A 158 7.62 -10.93 -6.96
C GLY A 158 8.01 -11.01 -5.48
N TYR A 159 7.07 -11.40 -4.63
CA TYR A 159 7.30 -11.75 -3.23
C TYR A 159 7.35 -13.27 -3.05
N GLU A 160 8.12 -13.72 -2.07
CA GLU A 160 8.12 -15.11 -1.60
C GLU A 160 7.02 -15.33 -0.55
N ILE A 161 6.48 -16.59 -0.48
CA ILE A 161 5.47 -17.01 0.48
C ILE A 161 6.06 -18.03 1.48
#